data_7c12452680e25cd32c6a6386da0bdd7d
#
_entry.id   7c12452680e25cd32c6a6386da0bdd7d
#
_cell.length_a   1.000
_cell.length_b   1.000
_cell.length_c   1.000
_cell.angle_alpha   90.00
_cell.angle_beta   90.00
_cell.angle_gamma   90.00
#
_symmetry.space_group_name_H-M   'P 1'
#
loop_
_entity.id
_entity.type
_entity.pdbx_description
1 polymer ?
#
loop_
_entity_poly.entity_id
_entity_poly.type
_entity_poly.pdbx_seq_one_letter_code
_entity_poly.pdbx_strand_id
1 'polypeptide(L)'
;MKCQSIKIILLVVSALLLAGCHKLEVMTKVESNGSGELQMGVGFSAEERTNLEKQNNNAQGFCNTSQAPPNVTVIEEQRSDETWCITVTPFKDLEELRSLYEQSQGIKINRLEISDGKFTYDVDVDTLSETSDFSVFTVLTWSVILPGAPIEHNADQVDANTLTWNPTPESGIINLRAESEVPRGGFSFPPCGAALIGVGAVILFFGRRK
;
A
#
# COMPACT_ATOMS: atom_id res chain seq x y z
N MET A 1 20.32 -6.51 -19.69
CA MET A 1 19.55 -5.26 -19.80
C MET A 1 18.71 -5.00 -18.54
N LYS A 2 19.22 -5.24 -17.31
CA LYS A 2 18.45 -5.11 -16.04
C LYS A 2 18.84 -3.90 -15.17
N CYS A 3 19.74 -3.05 -15.62
CA CYS A 3 20.32 -1.99 -14.76
C CYS A 3 19.77 -0.58 -15.02
N GLN A 4 18.84 -0.42 -15.97
CA GLN A 4 18.35 0.92 -16.36
C GLN A 4 17.08 1.36 -15.62
N SER A 5 16.25 0.41 -15.17
CA SER A 5 14.99 0.74 -14.49
C SER A 5 15.18 1.29 -13.07
N ILE A 6 16.24 0.87 -12.38
CA ILE A 6 16.53 1.27 -10.99
C ILE A 6 16.93 2.76 -10.90
N LYS A 7 17.63 3.26 -11.93
CA LYS A 7 18.05 4.67 -11.94
C LYS A 7 16.91 5.67 -12.11
N ILE A 8 15.75 5.23 -12.58
CA ILE A 8 14.62 6.09 -12.90
C ILE A 8 13.81 6.42 -11.64
N ILE A 9 13.62 5.46 -10.74
CA ILE A 9 12.97 5.71 -9.44
C ILE A 9 13.85 6.64 -8.59
N LEU A 10 15.16 6.43 -8.58
CA LEU A 10 16.11 7.30 -7.87
C LEU A 10 16.14 8.73 -8.43
N LEU A 11 15.92 8.92 -9.74
CA LEU A 11 15.95 10.25 -10.38
C LEU A 11 14.71 11.09 -10.06
N VAL A 12 13.58 10.47 -9.82
CA VAL A 12 12.35 11.16 -9.36
C VAL A 12 12.51 11.63 -7.92
N VAL A 13 13.16 10.84 -7.07
CA VAL A 13 13.41 11.17 -5.65
C VAL A 13 14.51 12.23 -5.52
N SER A 14 15.58 12.17 -6.30
CA SER A 14 16.72 13.11 -6.17
C SER A 14 16.43 14.53 -6.67
N ALA A 15 15.38 14.76 -7.47
CA ALA A 15 14.94 16.10 -7.86
C ALA A 15 14.11 16.82 -6.78
N LEU A 16 13.71 16.12 -5.72
CA LEU A 16 12.83 16.60 -4.65
C LEU A 16 13.57 17.20 -3.44
N LEU A 17 14.89 17.19 -3.44
CA LEU A 17 15.74 17.54 -2.26
C LEU A 17 15.84 19.04 -1.93
N LEU A 18 15.01 19.92 -2.51
CA LEU A 18 15.08 21.36 -2.24
C LEU A 18 13.80 21.87 -1.55
N ALA A 19 13.78 21.72 -0.22
CA ALA A 19 12.92 22.46 0.72
C ALA A 19 11.41 22.21 0.63
N GLY A 20 10.91 21.25 1.38
CA GLY A 20 9.49 21.09 1.66
C GLY A 20 9.23 20.02 2.69
N CYS A 21 8.16 20.14 3.45
CA CYS A 21 7.69 19.09 4.35
C CYS A 21 7.09 17.95 3.53
N HIS A 22 7.92 17.11 2.94
CA HIS A 22 7.44 15.99 2.15
C HIS A 22 6.80 14.93 3.05
N LYS A 23 5.61 14.49 2.65
CA LYS A 23 4.89 13.39 3.29
C LYS A 23 5.03 12.14 2.43
N LEU A 24 5.28 11.01 3.07
CA LEU A 24 5.33 9.71 2.44
C LEU A 24 4.31 8.78 3.07
N GLU A 25 3.49 8.16 2.25
CA GLU A 25 2.62 7.05 2.62
C GLU A 25 3.09 5.78 1.90
N VAL A 26 3.31 4.72 2.66
CA VAL A 26 3.57 3.39 2.12
C VAL A 26 2.42 2.49 2.55
N MET A 27 1.76 1.85 1.60
CA MET A 27 0.70 0.89 1.87
C MET A 27 1.00 -0.41 1.14
N THR A 28 1.00 -1.51 1.90
CA THR A 28 1.15 -2.87 1.36
C THR A 28 -0.12 -3.63 1.59
N LYS A 29 -0.77 -4.09 0.54
CA LYS A 29 -1.92 -4.99 0.62
C LYS A 29 -1.50 -6.38 0.26
N VAL A 30 -1.75 -7.35 1.14
CA VAL A 30 -1.43 -8.76 0.93
C VAL A 30 -2.70 -9.58 0.90
N GLU A 31 -2.89 -10.34 -0.16
CA GLU A 31 -3.99 -11.27 -0.33
C GLU A 31 -3.65 -12.65 0.28
N SER A 32 -4.65 -13.49 0.51
CA SER A 32 -4.48 -14.81 1.14
C SER A 32 -3.58 -15.79 0.36
N ASN A 33 -3.36 -15.57 -0.92
CA ASN A 33 -2.45 -16.33 -1.77
C ASN A 33 -1.03 -15.76 -1.81
N GLY A 34 -0.75 -14.67 -1.08
CA GLY A 34 0.55 -14.00 -1.04
C GLY A 34 0.78 -12.98 -2.16
N SER A 35 -0.16 -12.81 -3.09
CA SER A 35 -0.12 -11.70 -4.05
C SER A 35 -0.64 -10.41 -3.44
N GLY A 36 -0.49 -9.29 -4.15
CA GLY A 36 -1.04 -8.04 -3.65
C GLY A 36 -0.54 -6.82 -4.42
N GLU A 37 -0.52 -5.69 -3.74
CA GLU A 37 -0.03 -4.43 -4.28
C GLU A 37 0.76 -3.63 -3.23
N LEU A 38 1.82 -2.99 -3.68
CA LEU A 38 2.59 -2.00 -2.93
C LEU A 38 2.24 -0.62 -3.49
N GLN A 39 1.76 0.26 -2.62
CA GLN A 39 1.49 1.65 -2.97
C GLN A 39 2.48 2.55 -2.24
N MET A 40 3.03 3.53 -2.95
CA MET A 40 3.88 4.57 -2.39
C MET A 40 3.35 5.91 -2.85
N GLY A 41 2.89 6.73 -1.91
CA GLY A 41 2.34 8.05 -2.16
C GLY A 41 3.23 9.14 -1.60
N VAL A 42 3.58 10.13 -2.41
CA VAL A 42 4.28 11.34 -1.97
C VAL A 42 3.31 12.51 -2.05
N GLY A 43 3.11 13.18 -0.91
CA GLY A 43 2.25 14.35 -0.78
C GLY A 43 3.03 15.66 -0.90
N PHE A 44 2.47 16.60 -1.65
CA PHE A 44 3.03 17.93 -1.90
C PHE A 44 2.02 19.00 -1.54
N SER A 45 2.46 20.01 -0.83
CA SER A 45 1.66 21.23 -0.60
C SER A 45 1.42 22.00 -1.90
N ALA A 46 0.44 22.90 -1.91
CA ALA A 46 0.17 23.76 -3.07
C ALA A 46 1.37 24.63 -3.46
N GLU A 47 2.18 25.06 -2.50
CA GLU A 47 3.38 25.85 -2.73
C GLU A 47 4.48 25.01 -3.40
N GLU A 48 4.74 23.81 -2.89
CA GLU A 48 5.71 22.87 -3.47
C GLU A 48 5.34 22.49 -4.90
N ARG A 49 4.07 22.14 -5.12
CA ARG A 49 3.55 21.89 -6.46
C ARG A 49 3.84 23.03 -7.41
N THR A 50 3.51 24.27 -7.00
CA THR A 50 3.73 25.46 -7.83
C THR A 50 5.22 25.66 -8.16
N ASN A 51 6.11 25.40 -7.20
CA ASN A 51 7.55 25.53 -7.40
C ASN A 51 8.10 24.47 -8.34
N LEU A 52 7.65 23.21 -8.21
CA LEU A 52 8.05 22.12 -9.08
C LEU A 52 7.53 22.29 -10.52
N GLU A 53 6.29 22.75 -10.70
CA GLU A 53 5.72 23.05 -12.02
C GLU A 53 6.52 24.13 -12.75
N LYS A 54 6.98 25.18 -12.05
CA LYS A 54 7.83 26.24 -12.62
C LYS A 54 9.20 25.72 -13.06
N GLN A 55 9.76 24.74 -12.34
CA GLN A 55 11.07 24.17 -12.66
C GLN A 55 11.01 23.19 -13.84
N ASN A 56 9.93 22.45 -13.98
CA ASN A 56 9.87 21.34 -14.91
C ASN A 56 9.35 21.67 -16.30
N ASN A 57 8.77 22.85 -16.56
CA ASN A 57 8.18 23.25 -17.85
C ASN A 57 7.29 22.17 -18.52
N ASN A 58 6.73 21.22 -17.75
CA ASN A 58 6.17 19.99 -18.29
C ASN A 58 4.66 20.08 -18.49
N ALA A 59 4.26 19.92 -19.74
CA ALA A 59 2.87 19.80 -20.19
C ALA A 59 2.20 18.43 -19.88
N GLN A 60 2.85 17.55 -19.10
CA GLN A 60 2.43 16.14 -18.95
C GLN A 60 1.77 15.78 -17.61
N GLY A 61 1.34 16.77 -16.83
CA GLY A 61 0.82 16.55 -15.49
C GLY A 61 1.92 16.59 -14.42
N PHE A 62 1.51 16.83 -13.17
CA PHE A 62 2.43 17.00 -12.05
C PHE A 62 3.15 15.68 -11.71
N CYS A 63 2.39 14.59 -11.62
CA CYS A 63 2.91 13.25 -11.40
C CYS A 63 3.31 12.63 -12.75
N ASN A 64 4.61 12.62 -13.05
CA ASN A 64 5.10 12.14 -14.35
C ASN A 64 4.83 10.63 -14.55
N THR A 65 3.84 10.32 -15.39
CA THR A 65 3.45 8.94 -15.72
C THR A 65 4.26 8.34 -16.88
N SER A 66 4.96 9.17 -17.66
CA SER A 66 5.59 8.74 -18.93
C SER A 66 6.79 7.82 -18.75
N GLN A 67 7.37 7.79 -17.55
CA GLN A 67 8.53 6.98 -17.22
C GLN A 67 8.22 5.78 -16.33
N ALA A 68 6.94 5.57 -15.97
CA ALA A 68 6.53 4.44 -15.16
C ALA A 68 6.77 3.11 -15.91
N PRO A 69 7.29 2.07 -15.24
CA PRO A 69 7.34 0.73 -15.81
C PRO A 69 5.95 0.23 -16.23
N PRO A 70 5.84 -0.70 -17.20
CA PRO A 70 4.55 -1.14 -17.74
C PRO A 70 3.56 -1.73 -16.72
N ASN A 71 4.09 -2.25 -15.60
CA ASN A 71 3.31 -2.84 -14.51
C ASN A 71 3.05 -1.87 -13.34
N VAL A 72 3.49 -0.62 -13.44
CA VAL A 72 3.30 0.40 -12.41
C VAL A 72 2.26 1.40 -12.87
N THR A 73 1.24 1.61 -12.05
CA THR A 73 0.26 2.67 -12.26
C THR A 73 0.64 3.88 -11.42
N VAL A 74 0.62 5.08 -12.03
CA VAL A 74 0.81 6.33 -11.30
C VAL A 74 -0.51 7.09 -11.30
N ILE A 75 -0.94 7.50 -10.10
CA ILE A 75 -2.19 8.20 -9.86
C ILE A 75 -1.87 9.56 -9.26
N GLU A 76 -2.46 10.62 -9.81
CA GLU A 76 -2.48 11.94 -9.19
C GLU A 76 -3.80 12.11 -8.45
N GLU A 77 -3.73 12.38 -7.15
CA GLU A 77 -4.90 12.55 -6.27
C GLU A 77 -4.81 13.88 -5.53
N GLN A 78 -5.92 14.60 -5.48
CA GLN A 78 -6.03 15.81 -4.66
C GLN A 78 -6.67 15.46 -3.32
N ARG A 79 -5.96 15.68 -2.21
CA ARG A 79 -6.44 15.48 -0.84
C ARG A 79 -6.37 16.79 -0.08
N SER A 80 -7.51 17.39 0.20
CA SER A 80 -7.59 18.74 0.79
C SER A 80 -6.81 19.76 -0.03
N ASP A 81 -5.73 20.31 0.49
CA ASP A 81 -4.83 21.28 -0.13
C ASP A 81 -3.52 20.68 -0.66
N GLU A 82 -3.39 19.34 -0.60
CA GLU A 82 -2.21 18.61 -1.04
C GLU A 82 -2.48 17.84 -2.34
N THR A 83 -1.46 17.78 -3.19
CA THR A 83 -1.45 16.90 -4.36
C THR A 83 -0.59 15.70 -4.06
N TRP A 84 -1.15 14.50 -4.24
CA TRP A 84 -0.47 13.23 -4.01
C TRP A 84 -0.13 12.54 -5.31
N CYS A 85 1.13 12.13 -5.45
CA CYS A 85 1.58 11.24 -6.51
C CYS A 85 1.72 9.84 -5.94
N ILE A 86 0.80 8.94 -6.33
CA ILE A 86 0.73 7.58 -5.80
C ILE A 86 1.17 6.61 -6.90
N THR A 87 2.19 5.81 -6.62
CA THR A 87 2.58 4.68 -7.44
C THR A 87 1.98 3.41 -6.90
N VAL A 88 1.37 2.60 -7.75
CA VAL A 88 0.80 1.29 -7.42
C VAL A 88 1.54 0.23 -8.19
N THR A 89 2.22 -0.66 -7.49
CA THR A 89 3.01 -1.76 -8.04
C THR A 89 2.40 -3.09 -7.60
N PRO A 90 1.74 -3.85 -8.48
CA PRO A 90 1.26 -5.18 -8.15
C PRO A 90 2.44 -6.15 -7.98
N PHE A 91 2.28 -7.12 -7.10
CA PHE A 91 3.20 -8.25 -6.93
C PHE A 91 2.41 -9.58 -6.93
N LYS A 92 3.00 -10.62 -7.49
CA LYS A 92 2.36 -11.94 -7.65
C LYS A 92 2.52 -12.85 -6.44
N ASP A 93 3.57 -12.63 -5.64
CA ASP A 93 3.91 -13.41 -4.46
C ASP A 93 4.79 -12.61 -3.49
N LEU A 94 5.03 -13.14 -2.28
CA LEU A 94 5.83 -12.48 -1.26
C LEU A 94 7.32 -12.35 -1.63
N GLU A 95 7.83 -13.16 -2.54
CA GLU A 95 9.22 -13.03 -3.01
C GLU A 95 9.39 -11.81 -3.92
N GLU A 96 8.38 -11.53 -4.75
CA GLU A 96 8.37 -10.30 -5.54
C GLU A 96 8.20 -9.07 -4.63
N LEU A 97 7.34 -9.12 -3.60
CA LEU A 97 7.25 -8.06 -2.59
C LEU A 97 8.59 -7.84 -1.86
N ARG A 98 9.27 -8.93 -1.48
CA ARG A 98 10.62 -8.87 -0.90
C ARG A 98 11.57 -8.12 -1.83
N SER A 99 11.57 -8.48 -3.11
CA SER A 99 12.42 -7.83 -4.11
C SER A 99 12.10 -6.34 -4.31
N LEU A 100 10.84 -5.93 -4.15
CA LEU A 100 10.44 -4.52 -4.20
C LEU A 100 10.98 -3.76 -2.98
N TYR A 101 10.88 -4.33 -1.79
CA TYR A 101 11.42 -3.71 -0.57
C TYR A 101 12.96 -3.61 -0.58
N GLU A 102 13.66 -4.63 -1.06
CA GLU A 102 15.11 -4.65 -1.15
C GLU A 102 15.68 -3.63 -2.16
N GLN A 103 14.83 -3.08 -3.05
CA GLN A 103 15.22 -1.98 -3.93
C GLN A 103 15.27 -0.63 -3.21
N SER A 104 14.60 -0.50 -2.07
CA SER A 104 14.59 0.72 -1.26
C SER A 104 15.68 0.66 -0.20
N GLN A 105 16.50 1.70 -0.12
CA GLN A 105 17.50 1.81 0.95
C GLN A 105 16.80 2.18 2.27
N GLY A 106 17.14 1.48 3.33
CA GLY A 106 16.55 1.71 4.65
C GLY A 106 15.45 0.71 5.02
N ILE A 107 15.12 -0.25 4.16
CA ILE A 107 14.23 -1.37 4.51
C ILE A 107 15.05 -2.63 4.74
N LYS A 108 14.83 -3.29 5.88
CA LYS A 108 15.36 -4.61 6.18
C LYS A 108 14.23 -5.57 6.52
N ILE A 109 14.12 -6.64 5.77
CA ILE A 109 13.12 -7.68 5.99
C ILE A 109 13.67 -8.70 6.96
N ASN A 110 13.07 -8.81 8.15
CA ASN A 110 13.38 -9.84 9.12
C ASN A 110 12.58 -11.11 8.82
N ARG A 111 11.26 -10.93 8.56
CA ARG A 111 10.36 -12.03 8.22
C ARG A 111 9.20 -11.56 7.35
N LEU A 112 8.97 -12.24 6.25
CA LEU A 112 7.85 -11.98 5.34
C LEU A 112 7.45 -13.31 4.72
N GLU A 113 6.43 -13.96 5.28
CA GLU A 113 6.04 -15.30 4.85
C GLU A 113 4.60 -15.66 5.19
N ILE A 114 4.08 -16.65 4.49
CA ILE A 114 2.85 -17.37 4.85
C ILE A 114 3.26 -18.79 5.21
N SER A 115 3.03 -19.19 6.46
CA SER A 115 3.34 -20.51 6.97
C SER A 115 2.26 -20.93 7.97
N ASP A 116 1.88 -22.22 7.96
CA ASP A 116 0.90 -22.80 8.88
C ASP A 116 -0.44 -22.06 8.97
N GLY A 117 -0.87 -21.45 7.85
CA GLY A 117 -2.11 -20.68 7.80
C GLY A 117 -2.03 -19.30 8.46
N LYS A 118 -0.82 -18.81 8.68
CA LYS A 118 -0.53 -17.46 9.19
C LYS A 118 0.32 -16.69 8.22
N PHE A 119 0.07 -15.41 8.12
CA PHE A 119 0.94 -14.43 7.48
C PHE A 119 1.74 -13.71 8.56
N THR A 120 3.04 -13.63 8.37
CA THR A 120 3.97 -12.89 9.25
C THR A 120 4.63 -11.77 8.46
N TYR A 121 4.55 -10.57 9.01
CA TYR A 121 5.19 -9.36 8.53
C TYR A 121 6.10 -8.81 9.62
N ASP A 122 7.41 -8.78 9.38
CA ASP A 122 8.41 -8.24 10.31
C ASP A 122 9.48 -7.52 9.48
N VAL A 123 9.45 -6.19 9.51
CA VAL A 123 10.26 -5.32 8.68
C VAL A 123 10.81 -4.19 9.53
N ASP A 124 12.12 -3.94 9.43
CA ASP A 124 12.75 -2.76 9.99
C ASP A 124 12.82 -1.64 8.93
N VAL A 125 12.45 -0.43 9.32
CA VAL A 125 12.55 0.77 8.49
C VAL A 125 13.48 1.75 9.18
N ASP A 126 14.56 2.15 8.50
CA ASP A 126 15.51 3.14 8.97
C ASP A 126 15.09 4.53 8.46
N THR A 127 14.75 5.43 9.37
CA THR A 127 14.31 6.79 9.05
C THR A 127 15.39 7.86 9.25
N LEU A 128 16.54 7.49 9.81
CA LEU A 128 17.60 8.45 10.19
C LEU A 128 18.86 8.38 9.33
N SER A 129 19.19 7.21 8.79
CA SER A 129 20.43 7.07 8.03
C SER A 129 20.41 7.97 6.79
N GLU A 130 21.48 8.73 6.57
CA GLU A 130 21.65 9.56 5.37
C GLU A 130 21.57 8.75 4.05
N THR A 131 21.74 7.45 4.14
CA THR A 131 21.60 6.52 3.01
C THR A 131 20.19 5.98 2.85
N SER A 132 19.28 6.24 3.82
CA SER A 132 17.89 5.80 3.76
C SER A 132 17.08 6.70 2.83
N ASP A 133 16.26 6.08 1.98
CA ASP A 133 15.30 6.77 1.12
C ASP A 133 14.23 7.52 1.93
N PHE A 134 14.07 7.18 3.21
CA PHE A 134 13.04 7.73 4.11
C PHE A 134 13.49 8.96 4.90
N SER A 135 14.79 9.23 4.97
CA SER A 135 15.37 10.32 5.78
C SER A 135 14.98 11.74 5.32
N VAL A 136 14.47 11.87 4.11
CA VAL A 136 14.06 13.15 3.53
C VAL A 136 12.60 13.53 3.83
N PHE A 137 11.82 12.60 4.37
CA PHE A 137 10.41 12.84 4.66
C PHE A 137 10.21 13.32 6.09
N THR A 138 9.35 14.30 6.29
CA THR A 138 9.00 14.84 7.62
C THR A 138 7.82 14.12 8.22
N VAL A 139 6.99 13.48 7.40
CA VAL A 139 5.87 12.65 7.83
C VAL A 139 5.96 11.34 7.06
N LEU A 140 5.96 10.25 7.79
CA LEU A 140 5.92 8.90 7.26
C LEU A 140 4.71 8.18 7.84
N THR A 141 3.86 7.65 6.97
CA THR A 141 2.78 6.74 7.35
C THR A 141 3.02 5.40 6.67
N TRP A 142 3.05 4.34 7.44
CA TRP A 142 3.21 2.98 6.92
C TRP A 142 1.98 2.15 7.25
N SER A 143 1.34 1.57 6.25
CA SER A 143 0.15 0.73 6.44
C SER A 143 0.31 -0.63 5.79
N VAL A 144 -0.23 -1.65 6.46
CA VAL A 144 -0.32 -3.01 5.91
C VAL A 144 -1.74 -3.50 6.02
N ILE A 145 -2.32 -3.87 4.89
CA ILE A 145 -3.61 -4.56 4.81
C ILE A 145 -3.31 -6.05 4.81
N LEU A 146 -3.66 -6.70 5.90
CA LEU A 146 -3.39 -8.11 6.16
C LEU A 146 -4.38 -9.01 5.40
N PRO A 147 -4.01 -10.25 5.04
CA PRO A 147 -4.91 -11.20 4.38
C PRO A 147 -6.07 -11.67 5.27
N GLY A 148 -5.99 -11.45 6.56
CA GLY A 148 -7.01 -11.83 7.54
C GLY A 148 -6.96 -10.99 8.79
N ALA A 149 -7.73 -11.40 9.82
CA ALA A 149 -7.76 -10.68 11.08
C ALA A 149 -6.38 -10.68 11.77
N PRO A 150 -5.92 -9.55 12.32
CA PRO A 150 -4.66 -9.46 13.04
C PRO A 150 -4.70 -10.32 14.32
N ILE A 151 -3.59 -11.03 14.59
CA ILE A 151 -3.38 -11.85 15.79
C ILE A 151 -2.46 -11.12 16.76
N GLU A 152 -1.33 -10.65 16.25
CA GLU A 152 -0.31 -9.93 17.01
C GLU A 152 0.25 -8.78 16.16
N HIS A 153 0.50 -7.61 16.76
CA HIS A 153 1.08 -6.46 16.10
C HIS A 153 1.63 -5.44 17.10
N ASN A 154 2.44 -4.53 16.58
CA ASN A 154 2.89 -3.32 17.29
C ASN A 154 2.46 -2.03 16.60
N ALA A 155 1.42 -2.09 15.77
CA ALA A 155 0.88 -0.92 15.06
C ALA A 155 0.27 0.10 16.02
N ASP A 156 0.35 1.39 15.64
CA ASP A 156 -0.23 2.50 16.38
C ASP A 156 -1.77 2.54 16.24
N GLN A 157 -2.28 2.10 15.08
CA GLN A 157 -3.71 2.08 14.78
C GLN A 157 -4.10 0.78 14.09
N VAL A 158 -5.33 0.33 14.37
CA VAL A 158 -5.93 -0.85 13.74
C VAL A 158 -7.32 -0.50 13.26
N ASP A 159 -7.59 -0.75 11.99
CA ASP A 159 -8.92 -0.66 11.39
C ASP A 159 -9.20 -1.94 10.59
N ALA A 160 -10.04 -2.79 11.14
CA ALA A 160 -10.33 -4.13 10.62
C ALA A 160 -9.03 -4.95 10.45
N ASN A 161 -8.58 -5.17 9.21
CA ASN A 161 -7.33 -5.85 8.88
C ASN A 161 -6.23 -4.89 8.40
N THR A 162 -6.43 -3.60 8.52
CA THR A 162 -5.43 -2.57 8.21
C THR A 162 -4.70 -2.16 9.47
N LEU A 163 -3.40 -2.31 9.47
CA LEU A 163 -2.50 -1.85 10.52
C LEU A 163 -1.75 -0.62 10.04
N THR A 164 -1.63 0.41 10.87
CA THR A 164 -0.93 1.65 10.53
C THR A 164 0.08 2.01 11.60
N TRP A 165 1.27 2.35 11.16
CA TRP A 165 2.35 2.93 11.95
C TRP A 165 2.62 4.35 11.46
N ASN A 166 2.87 5.27 12.40
CA ASN A 166 3.21 6.66 12.12
C ASN A 166 4.58 6.96 12.74
N PRO A 167 5.65 6.42 12.18
CA PRO A 167 6.98 6.67 12.69
C PRO A 167 7.34 8.14 12.58
N THR A 168 7.98 8.67 13.62
CA THR A 168 8.57 10.00 13.52
C THR A 168 9.93 9.91 12.81
N PRO A 169 10.32 10.92 12.02
CA PRO A 169 11.61 10.92 11.34
C PRO A 169 12.82 10.73 12.28
N GLU A 170 12.65 11.08 13.56
CA GLU A 170 13.70 10.99 14.58
C GLU A 170 13.79 9.61 15.27
N SER A 171 12.92 8.69 14.91
CA SER A 171 12.80 7.39 15.60
C SER A 171 13.96 6.42 15.32
N GLY A 172 14.74 6.64 14.26
CA GLY A 172 15.81 5.73 13.86
C GLY A 172 15.27 4.46 13.19
N ILE A 173 15.75 3.31 13.63
CA ILE A 173 15.24 2.03 13.11
C ILE A 173 13.95 1.68 13.85
N ILE A 174 12.88 1.52 13.08
CA ILE A 174 11.54 1.17 13.56
C ILE A 174 11.22 -0.23 13.08
N ASN A 175 10.86 -1.09 14.01
CA ASN A 175 10.37 -2.43 13.68
C ASN A 175 8.86 -2.40 13.48
N LEU A 176 8.39 -2.80 12.31
CA LEU A 176 6.98 -2.95 11.94
C LEU A 176 6.64 -4.43 11.98
N ARG A 177 5.84 -4.83 12.97
CA ARG A 177 5.53 -6.24 13.18
C ARG A 177 4.04 -6.49 13.18
N ALA A 178 3.63 -7.54 12.43
CA ALA A 178 2.26 -8.02 12.40
C ALA A 178 2.19 -9.52 12.08
N GLU A 179 1.22 -10.18 12.69
CA GLU A 179 0.77 -11.52 12.30
C GLU A 179 -0.74 -11.52 12.07
N SER A 180 -1.20 -12.26 11.07
CA SER A 180 -2.63 -12.48 10.83
C SER A 180 -2.93 -13.92 10.46
N GLU A 181 -4.20 -14.33 10.64
CA GLU A 181 -4.68 -15.55 10.01
C GLU A 181 -4.71 -15.37 8.49
N VAL A 182 -4.43 -16.46 7.77
CA VAL A 182 -4.69 -16.52 6.33
C VAL A 182 -5.96 -17.33 6.14
N PRO A 183 -7.06 -16.70 5.68
CA PRO A 183 -8.29 -17.44 5.42
C PRO A 183 -8.00 -18.58 4.46
N ARG A 184 -8.23 -19.81 4.88
CA ARG A 184 -8.18 -20.95 3.97
C ARG A 184 -9.26 -20.69 2.93
N GLY A 185 -8.89 -20.63 1.65
CA GLY A 185 -9.81 -20.43 0.55
C GLY A 185 -10.83 -21.58 0.46
N GLY A 186 -11.76 -21.58 1.39
CA GLY A 186 -12.99 -22.32 1.28
C GLY A 186 -13.96 -21.41 0.56
N PHE A 187 -14.57 -21.87 -0.52
CA PHE A 187 -15.76 -21.25 -1.06
C PHE A 187 -16.79 -21.16 0.07
N SER A 188 -16.80 -20.07 0.82
CA SER A 188 -17.95 -19.71 1.60
C SER A 188 -19.01 -19.28 0.59
N PHE A 189 -19.77 -20.27 0.10
CA PHE A 189 -21.05 -19.96 -0.49
C PHE A 189 -21.78 -19.14 0.58
N PRO A 190 -22.19 -17.90 0.32
CA PRO A 190 -23.13 -17.25 1.20
C PRO A 190 -24.29 -18.23 1.34
N PRO A 191 -24.90 -18.36 2.52
CA PRO A 191 -26.04 -19.26 2.66
C PRO A 191 -27.23 -18.70 1.90
N CYS A 192 -27.22 -18.83 0.57
CA CYS A 192 -28.33 -18.56 -0.32
C CYS A 192 -29.33 -19.74 -0.29
N GLY A 193 -29.47 -20.41 0.87
CA GLY A 193 -30.37 -21.54 1.05
C GLY A 193 -31.68 -21.20 1.77
N ALA A 194 -31.85 -19.98 2.31
CA ALA A 194 -33.04 -19.67 3.11
C ALA A 194 -34.09 -18.74 2.46
N ALA A 195 -33.85 -18.24 1.24
CA ALA A 195 -34.75 -17.26 0.61
C ALA A 195 -35.68 -17.81 -0.46
N LEU A 196 -35.65 -19.13 -0.77
CA LEU A 196 -36.50 -19.70 -1.81
C LEU A 196 -37.70 -20.51 -1.30
N ILE A 197 -37.93 -20.62 0.01
CA ILE A 197 -39.13 -21.31 0.54
C ILE A 197 -40.30 -20.35 0.78
N GLY A 198 -40.11 -19.02 0.66
CA GLY A 198 -41.14 -18.00 0.92
C GLY A 198 -42.02 -17.64 -0.29
N VAL A 199 -41.68 -17.97 -1.52
CA VAL A 199 -42.42 -17.53 -2.72
C VAL A 199 -43.40 -18.58 -3.25
N GLY A 200 -43.23 -19.86 -2.86
CA GLY A 200 -44.08 -20.95 -3.31
C GLY A 200 -45.46 -21.01 -2.61
N ALA A 201 -45.63 -20.39 -1.44
CA ALA A 201 -46.87 -20.54 -0.63
C ALA A 201 -47.94 -19.45 -0.93
N VAL A 202 -47.63 -18.39 -1.65
CA VAL A 202 -48.58 -17.30 -1.92
C VAL A 202 -49.39 -17.49 -3.18
N ILE A 203 -49.00 -18.37 -4.10
CA ILE A 203 -49.71 -18.58 -5.36
C ILE A 203 -50.88 -19.59 -5.26
N LEU A 204 -50.98 -20.36 -4.19
CA LEU A 204 -52.07 -21.35 -3.99
C LEU A 204 -53.33 -20.83 -3.27
N PHE A 205 -53.35 -19.58 -2.81
CA PHE A 205 -54.50 -19.05 -2.04
C PHE A 205 -55.42 -18.13 -2.86
N PHE A 206 -55.11 -17.80 -4.09
CA PHE A 206 -55.97 -16.94 -4.94
C PHE A 206 -56.74 -17.64 -6.09
N GLY A 207 -56.70 -18.97 -6.13
CA GLY A 207 -57.32 -19.76 -7.19
C GLY A 207 -58.66 -20.41 -6.89
N ARG A 208 -59.40 -20.04 -5.84
CA ARG A 208 -60.72 -20.70 -5.59
C ARG A 208 -61.74 -19.75 -5.02
N ARG A 209 -62.32 -18.92 -5.92
CA ARG A 209 -63.71 -18.38 -5.71
C ARG A 209 -64.33 -18.24 -7.08
N LYS A 210 -65.08 -19.24 -7.46
CA LYS A 210 -66.38 -19.19 -8.12
C LYS A 210 -67.24 -20.20 -7.49
#